data_da34a56a7ece5c03f581faca33a27f05
#
_entry.id   da34a56a7ece5c03f581faca33a27f05
#
_cell.length_a   1.000
_cell.length_b   1.000
_cell.length_c   1.000
_cell.angle_alpha   90.00
_cell.angle_beta   90.00
_cell.angle_gamma   90.00
#
_symmetry.space_group_name_H-M   'P 1'
#
loop_
_entity.id
_entity.type
_entity.pdbx_description
1 polymer ?
#
loop_
_entity_poly.entity_id
_entity_poly.type
_entity_poly.pdbx_seq_one_letter_code
_entity_poly.pdbx_strand_id
1 'polypeptide(L)'
;MERPGATTLKGNPLTLIGPELKAGDKAPDFNLVDNSLKNVTLADTGNNVRILSVVPSLDTPVCDAQTKRFNEEAAKLPGVDILSVSMDLPFAQKRWCGAFGVDNVKMLSDHRDGSFGSHYGTLIKELRIESRAIFVLDRSNTVRHAEYVKEVAEHPNYDAALSAARTAASAASA
;
A
#
# COMPACT_ATOMS: atom_id res chain seq x y z
N MET A 1 -13.63 -1.79 13.97
CA MET A 1 -14.62 -2.48 13.09
C MET A 1 -13.98 -3.73 12.52
N GLU A 2 -14.66 -4.85 12.57
CA GLU A 2 -14.19 -6.10 11.99
C GLU A 2 -15.08 -6.47 10.80
N ARG A 3 -14.44 -6.93 9.69
CA ARG A 3 -15.13 -7.38 8.48
C ARG A 3 -14.79 -8.84 8.22
N PRO A 4 -15.53 -9.80 8.82
CA PRO A 4 -15.28 -11.23 8.64
C PRO A 4 -15.43 -11.65 7.17
N GLY A 5 -14.54 -12.53 6.70
CA GLY A 5 -14.59 -13.04 5.33
C GLY A 5 -14.26 -12.00 4.25
N ALA A 6 -13.72 -10.84 4.65
CA ALA A 6 -13.41 -9.75 3.70
C ALA A 6 -12.25 -10.11 2.76
N THR A 7 -11.36 -11.00 3.17
CA THR A 7 -10.30 -11.55 2.31
C THR A 7 -10.18 -13.05 2.52
N THR A 8 -9.43 -13.72 1.65
CA THR A 8 -9.14 -15.15 1.77
C THR A 8 -7.66 -15.41 1.56
N LEU A 9 -7.15 -16.48 2.18
CA LEU A 9 -5.83 -17.02 1.90
C LEU A 9 -5.99 -18.50 1.54
N LYS A 10 -5.66 -18.87 0.29
CA LYS A 10 -5.88 -20.21 -0.25
C LYS A 10 -7.34 -20.67 -0.06
N GLY A 11 -8.27 -19.74 -0.30
CA GLY A 11 -9.70 -19.97 -0.16
C GLY A 11 -10.25 -19.93 1.27
N ASN A 12 -9.41 -19.86 2.29
CA ASN A 12 -9.85 -19.78 3.68
C ASN A 12 -10.21 -18.33 4.05
N PRO A 13 -11.42 -18.07 4.57
CA PRO A 13 -11.84 -16.72 4.91
C PRO A 13 -11.09 -16.16 6.09
N LEU A 14 -10.71 -14.89 5.98
CA LEU A 14 -10.01 -14.14 7.01
C LEU A 14 -10.73 -12.81 7.28
N THR A 15 -10.49 -12.24 8.46
CA THR A 15 -11.13 -11.01 8.92
C THR A 15 -10.20 -9.82 8.71
N LEU A 16 -10.71 -8.75 8.09
CA LEU A 16 -10.00 -7.48 8.03
C LEU A 16 -10.48 -6.54 9.12
N ILE A 17 -9.56 -5.83 9.74
CA ILE A 17 -9.83 -4.80 10.74
C ILE A 17 -9.83 -3.44 10.04
N GLY A 18 -10.81 -2.61 10.32
CA GLY A 18 -10.93 -1.24 9.81
C GLY A 18 -11.99 -1.10 8.72
N PRO A 19 -12.21 0.13 8.26
CA PRO A 19 -13.22 0.44 7.26
C PRO A 19 -12.81 -0.04 5.86
N GLU A 20 -13.80 -0.26 5.00
CA GLU A 20 -13.56 -0.44 3.58
C GLU A 20 -13.60 0.94 2.91
N LEU A 21 -12.44 1.43 2.47
CA LEU A 21 -12.33 2.70 1.79
C LEU A 21 -12.75 2.57 0.33
N LYS A 22 -13.21 3.67 -0.23
CA LYS A 22 -13.60 3.76 -1.65
C LYS A 22 -13.22 5.12 -2.22
N ALA A 23 -13.25 5.23 -3.53
CA ALA A 23 -12.98 6.50 -4.21
C ALA A 23 -13.92 7.60 -3.68
N GLY A 24 -13.36 8.75 -3.38
CA GLY A 24 -14.06 9.89 -2.78
C GLY A 24 -13.86 10.02 -1.29
N ASP A 25 -13.43 8.97 -0.60
CA ASP A 25 -13.17 9.03 0.83
C ASP A 25 -11.90 9.84 1.10
N LYS A 26 -11.85 10.46 2.27
CA LYS A 26 -10.64 11.09 2.76
C LYS A 26 -9.66 10.03 3.22
N ALA A 27 -8.39 10.18 2.80
CA ALA A 27 -7.35 9.25 3.22
C ALA A 27 -7.11 9.37 4.73
N PRO A 28 -7.22 8.29 5.51
CA PRO A 28 -6.91 8.32 6.93
C PRO A 28 -5.43 8.57 7.17
N ASP A 29 -5.12 9.18 8.32
CA ASP A 29 -3.74 9.30 8.78
C ASP A 29 -3.20 7.94 9.23
N PHE A 30 -1.89 7.84 9.33
CA PHE A 30 -1.20 6.65 9.78
C PHE A 30 0.14 7.03 10.42
N ASN A 31 0.75 6.06 11.09
CA ASN A 31 2.07 6.19 11.64
C ASN A 31 2.88 4.96 11.22
N LEU A 32 3.68 5.12 10.18
CA LEU A 32 4.55 4.08 9.63
C LEU A 32 6.00 4.35 10.00
N VAL A 33 6.87 3.40 9.72
CA VAL A 33 8.31 3.51 10.00
C VAL A 33 9.08 3.30 8.70
N ASP A 34 10.00 4.21 8.39
CA ASP A 34 10.84 4.09 7.20
C ASP A 34 12.13 3.28 7.46
N ASN A 35 12.96 3.13 6.43
CA ASN A 35 14.21 2.37 6.52
C ASN A 35 15.24 2.97 7.48
N SER A 36 15.05 4.23 7.89
CA SER A 36 15.90 4.92 8.86
C SER A 36 15.30 4.89 10.28
N LEU A 37 14.24 4.12 10.48
CA LEU A 37 13.49 3.98 11.73
C LEU A 37 12.77 5.27 12.16
N LYS A 38 12.54 6.19 11.22
CA LYS A 38 11.77 7.42 11.46
C LYS A 38 10.29 7.17 11.25
N ASN A 39 9.48 7.83 12.07
CA ASN A 39 8.04 7.84 11.89
C ASN A 39 7.67 8.62 10.64
N VAL A 40 6.73 8.07 9.87
CA VAL A 40 6.20 8.70 8.65
C VAL A 40 4.68 8.71 8.74
N THR A 41 4.11 9.90 8.79
CA THR A 41 2.65 10.09 8.77
C THR A 41 2.18 10.39 7.35
N LEU A 42 0.87 10.48 7.15
CA LEU A 42 0.32 10.87 5.85
C LEU A 42 0.89 12.21 5.36
N ALA A 43 0.97 13.21 6.24
CA ALA A 43 1.54 14.52 5.92
C ALA A 43 3.01 14.43 5.46
N ASP A 44 3.78 13.53 6.06
CA ASP A 44 5.19 13.33 5.71
C ASP A 44 5.39 12.71 4.33
N THR A 45 4.36 12.14 3.72
CA THR A 45 4.44 11.56 2.37
C THR A 45 4.41 12.61 1.26
N GLY A 46 4.20 13.87 1.60
CA GLY A 46 4.23 14.98 0.64
C GLY A 46 2.90 15.20 -0.08
N ASN A 47 2.96 16.01 -1.12
CA ASN A 47 1.78 16.49 -1.85
C ASN A 47 1.66 15.95 -3.27
N ASN A 48 2.48 14.99 -3.67
CA ASN A 48 2.33 14.33 -4.96
C ASN A 48 1.16 13.35 -4.92
N VAL A 49 0.72 12.91 -6.09
CA VAL A 49 -0.14 11.74 -6.19
C VAL A 49 0.63 10.54 -5.64
N ARG A 50 -0.01 9.71 -4.83
CA ARG A 50 0.65 8.56 -4.20
C ARG A 50 -0.10 7.29 -4.51
N ILE A 51 0.65 6.26 -4.89
CA ILE A 51 0.16 4.89 -4.94
C ILE A 51 0.64 4.19 -3.67
N LEU A 52 -0.31 3.71 -2.89
CA LEU A 52 -0.02 2.90 -1.70
C LEU A 52 -0.18 1.43 -2.09
N SER A 53 0.94 0.73 -2.20
CA SER A 53 1.00 -0.69 -2.54
C SER A 53 1.12 -1.50 -1.27
N VAL A 54 0.04 -2.17 -0.87
CA VAL A 54 -0.03 -2.89 0.41
C VAL A 54 0.17 -4.37 0.14
N VAL A 55 1.12 -4.97 0.83
CA VAL A 55 1.49 -6.38 0.64
C VAL A 55 1.61 -7.12 1.97
N PRO A 56 1.29 -8.43 2.01
CA PRO A 56 1.47 -9.25 3.21
C PRO A 56 2.93 -9.35 3.65
N SER A 57 3.85 -9.61 2.73
CA SER A 57 5.29 -9.65 2.99
C SER A 57 6.06 -9.63 1.67
N LEU A 58 7.19 -8.94 1.66
CA LEU A 58 8.11 -8.91 0.52
C LEU A 58 8.70 -10.30 0.21
N ASP A 59 8.70 -11.21 1.17
CA ASP A 59 9.23 -12.57 1.02
C ASP A 59 8.25 -13.55 0.35
N THR A 60 7.12 -13.07 -0.21
CA THR A 60 6.20 -13.90 -0.97
C THR A 60 6.29 -13.59 -2.46
N PRO A 61 6.07 -14.59 -3.37
CA PRO A 61 6.28 -14.38 -4.82
C PRO A 61 5.44 -13.26 -5.43
N VAL A 62 4.15 -13.15 -5.07
CA VAL A 62 3.26 -12.12 -5.62
C VAL A 62 3.64 -10.73 -5.10
N CYS A 63 4.02 -10.62 -3.82
CA CYS A 63 4.46 -9.36 -3.24
C CYS A 63 5.75 -8.86 -3.87
N ASP A 64 6.69 -9.77 -4.11
CA ASP A 64 7.93 -9.48 -4.82
C ASP A 64 7.64 -8.95 -6.23
N ALA A 65 6.78 -9.64 -6.98
CA ALA A 65 6.40 -9.22 -8.33
C ALA A 65 5.66 -7.88 -8.34
N GLN A 66 4.75 -7.67 -7.39
CA GLN A 66 3.99 -6.42 -7.26
C GLN A 66 4.91 -5.23 -7.01
N THR A 67 5.84 -5.37 -6.09
CA THR A 67 6.77 -4.30 -5.73
C THR A 67 7.72 -3.98 -6.88
N LYS A 68 8.24 -4.98 -7.56
CA LYS A 68 9.08 -4.81 -8.76
C LYS A 68 8.33 -4.14 -9.90
N ARG A 69 7.09 -4.54 -10.15
CA ARG A 69 6.24 -3.93 -11.18
C ARG A 69 6.05 -2.43 -10.92
N PHE A 70 5.71 -2.05 -9.69
CA PHE A 70 5.54 -0.64 -9.34
C PHE A 70 6.87 0.13 -9.39
N ASN A 71 7.98 -0.50 -9.02
CA ASN A 71 9.30 0.12 -9.14
C ASN A 71 9.63 0.50 -10.59
N GLU A 72 9.35 -0.40 -11.53
CA GLU A 72 9.54 -0.13 -12.95
C GLU A 72 8.62 0.99 -13.46
N GLU A 73 7.36 0.96 -13.06
CA GLU A 73 6.38 1.96 -13.49
C GLU A 73 6.60 3.33 -12.87
N ALA A 74 7.19 3.40 -11.66
CA ALA A 74 7.48 4.66 -10.97
C ALA A 74 8.36 5.58 -11.81
N ALA A 75 9.32 5.03 -12.51
CA ALA A 75 10.22 5.80 -13.39
C ALA A 75 9.49 6.45 -14.57
N LYS A 76 8.29 5.97 -14.90
CA LYS A 76 7.48 6.45 -16.03
C LYS A 76 6.35 7.39 -15.61
N LEU A 77 6.22 7.67 -14.31
CA LEU A 77 5.10 8.44 -13.74
C LEU A 77 5.59 9.67 -13.00
N PRO A 78 5.95 10.76 -13.71
CA PRO A 78 6.36 11.99 -13.04
C PRO A 78 5.22 12.55 -12.19
N GLY A 79 5.56 13.03 -10.99
CA GLY A 79 4.59 13.58 -10.04
C GLY A 79 3.79 12.53 -9.27
N VAL A 80 4.18 11.25 -9.37
CA VAL A 80 3.56 10.14 -8.63
C VAL A 80 4.62 9.47 -7.78
N ASP A 81 4.38 9.39 -6.48
CA ASP A 81 5.22 8.65 -5.53
C ASP A 81 4.58 7.29 -5.26
N ILE A 82 5.41 6.26 -5.16
CA ILE A 82 4.95 4.91 -4.84
C ILE A 82 5.50 4.51 -3.48
N LEU A 83 4.58 4.13 -2.59
CA LEU A 83 4.88 3.71 -1.23
C LEU A 83 4.43 2.26 -1.07
N SER A 84 5.33 1.40 -0.60
CA SER A 84 4.99 0.00 -0.31
C SER A 84 4.85 -0.18 1.20
N VAL A 85 3.75 -0.75 1.63
CA VAL A 85 3.42 -0.95 3.04
C VAL A 85 3.31 -2.43 3.36
N SER A 86 4.01 -2.88 4.38
CA SER A 86 3.91 -4.24 4.90
C SER A 86 4.22 -4.27 6.40
N MET A 87 4.00 -5.43 7.04
CA MET A 87 4.42 -5.67 8.43
C MET A 87 5.88 -6.11 8.52
N ASP A 88 6.58 -6.28 7.40
CA ASP A 88 8.01 -6.58 7.42
C ASP A 88 8.76 -5.53 8.23
N LEU A 89 9.77 -5.94 8.97
CA LEU A 89 10.60 -5.00 9.71
C LEU A 89 11.35 -4.07 8.76
N PRO A 90 11.63 -2.83 9.15
CA PRO A 90 12.39 -1.90 8.30
C PRO A 90 13.74 -2.46 7.85
N PHE A 91 14.39 -3.26 8.68
CA PHE A 91 15.65 -3.93 8.34
C PHE A 91 15.48 -4.91 7.19
N ALA A 92 14.40 -5.71 7.22
CA ALA A 92 14.10 -6.66 6.15
C ALA A 92 13.72 -5.94 4.85
N GLN A 93 12.94 -4.87 4.94
CA GLN A 93 12.58 -4.04 3.78
C GLN A 93 13.80 -3.43 3.13
N LYS A 94 14.72 -2.88 3.92
CA LYS A 94 15.98 -2.30 3.44
C LYS A 94 16.85 -3.34 2.75
N ARG A 95 16.98 -4.52 3.35
CA ARG A 95 17.76 -5.63 2.76
C ARG A 95 17.16 -6.08 1.44
N TRP A 96 15.85 -6.21 1.37
CA TRP A 96 15.14 -6.64 0.16
C TRP A 96 15.36 -5.64 -0.99
N CYS A 97 15.20 -4.33 -0.73
CA CYS A 97 15.45 -3.28 -1.71
C CYS A 97 16.88 -3.31 -2.25
N GLY A 98 17.86 -3.48 -1.36
CA GLY A 98 19.26 -3.56 -1.75
C GLY A 98 19.57 -4.79 -2.61
N ALA A 99 18.98 -5.93 -2.27
CA ALA A 99 19.19 -7.19 -2.99
C ALA A 99 18.58 -7.18 -4.40
N PHE A 100 17.47 -6.46 -4.61
CA PHE A 100 16.73 -6.48 -5.88
C PHE A 100 16.80 -5.16 -6.65
N GLY A 101 17.59 -4.19 -6.18
CA GLY A 101 17.75 -2.91 -6.86
C GLY A 101 16.47 -2.08 -6.96
N VAL A 102 15.61 -2.16 -5.95
CA VAL A 102 14.35 -1.41 -5.90
C VAL A 102 14.61 -0.08 -5.16
N ASP A 103 14.72 1.01 -5.90
CA ASP A 103 15.05 2.34 -5.37
C ASP A 103 14.03 3.43 -5.73
N ASN A 104 13.03 3.12 -6.56
CA ASN A 104 11.96 4.05 -6.94
C ASN A 104 10.68 3.88 -6.10
N VAL A 105 10.66 2.95 -5.17
CA VAL A 105 9.53 2.71 -4.26
C VAL A 105 10.02 2.93 -2.83
N LYS A 106 9.32 3.75 -2.09
CA LYS A 106 9.62 3.96 -0.67
C LYS A 106 8.97 2.87 0.17
N MET A 107 9.77 2.19 0.97
CA MET A 107 9.30 1.12 1.84
C MET A 107 8.91 1.67 3.20
N LEU A 108 7.72 1.32 3.67
CA LEU A 108 7.19 1.74 4.97
C LEU A 108 6.67 0.52 5.72
N SER A 109 6.99 0.44 7.01
CA SER A 109 6.61 -0.69 7.85
C SER A 109 5.51 -0.30 8.83
N ASP A 110 4.48 -1.12 8.90
CA ASP A 110 3.36 -0.98 9.85
C ASP A 110 3.54 -1.87 11.10
N HIS A 111 4.76 -2.41 11.32
CA HIS A 111 5.02 -3.40 12.37
C HIS A 111 4.80 -2.87 13.78
N ARG A 112 4.98 -1.57 13.99
CA ARG A 112 5.03 -1.01 15.34
C ARG A 112 3.67 -0.97 16.03
N ASP A 113 2.66 -0.44 15.36
CA ASP A 113 1.33 -0.29 15.95
C ASP A 113 0.16 -0.72 15.07
N GLY A 114 0.41 -1.04 13.80
CA GLY A 114 -0.64 -1.45 12.88
C GLY A 114 -1.63 -0.34 12.54
N SER A 115 -1.25 0.92 12.70
CA SER A 115 -2.16 2.05 12.48
C SER A 115 -2.63 2.14 11.03
N PHE A 116 -1.75 1.89 10.07
CA PHE A 116 -2.13 1.90 8.65
C PHE A 116 -3.18 0.82 8.39
N GLY A 117 -2.89 -0.42 8.75
CA GLY A 117 -3.81 -1.54 8.50
C GLY A 117 -5.17 -1.32 9.15
N SER A 118 -5.20 -0.81 10.39
CA SER A 118 -6.44 -0.54 11.11
C SER A 118 -7.24 0.62 10.51
N HIS A 119 -6.59 1.64 9.99
CA HIS A 119 -7.25 2.82 9.42
C HIS A 119 -7.64 2.62 7.96
N TYR A 120 -6.89 1.82 7.21
CA TYR A 120 -7.17 1.55 5.80
C TYR A 120 -7.92 0.24 5.56
N GLY A 121 -8.20 -0.51 6.62
CA GLY A 121 -8.99 -1.74 6.51
C GLY A 121 -8.24 -2.91 5.91
N THR A 122 -6.92 -2.97 6.05
CA THR A 122 -6.07 -4.00 5.44
C THR A 122 -5.46 -4.97 6.44
N LEU A 123 -5.59 -4.73 7.75
CA LEU A 123 -4.99 -5.59 8.76
C LEU A 123 -5.76 -6.90 8.88
N ILE A 124 -5.09 -8.02 8.61
CA ILE A 124 -5.67 -9.35 8.81
C ILE A 124 -5.58 -9.71 10.29
N LYS A 125 -6.73 -9.85 10.92
CA LYS A 125 -6.83 -10.08 12.37
C LYS A 125 -6.10 -11.36 12.81
N GLU A 126 -6.35 -12.45 12.10
CA GLU A 126 -5.85 -13.78 12.48
C GLU A 126 -4.35 -13.93 12.30
N LEU A 127 -3.77 -13.22 11.34
CA LEU A 127 -2.36 -13.39 10.95
C LEU A 127 -1.47 -12.23 11.36
N ARG A 128 -2.04 -11.09 11.72
CA ARG A 128 -1.30 -9.86 12.05
C ARG A 128 -0.35 -9.41 10.96
N ILE A 129 -0.77 -9.58 9.71
CA ILE A 129 -0.09 -9.05 8.52
C ILE A 129 -1.10 -8.23 7.72
N GLU A 130 -0.59 -7.45 6.75
CA GLU A 130 -1.46 -6.74 5.83
C GLU A 130 -2.06 -7.70 4.81
N SER A 131 -3.27 -7.41 4.37
CA SER A 131 -3.83 -8.04 3.17
C SER A 131 -3.25 -7.35 1.93
N ARG A 132 -3.58 -7.85 0.75
CA ARG A 132 -3.14 -7.21 -0.49
C ARG A 132 -4.17 -6.16 -0.91
N ALA A 133 -3.70 -4.93 -1.09
CA ALA A 133 -4.55 -3.81 -1.47
C ALA A 133 -3.75 -2.73 -2.21
N ILE A 134 -4.45 -1.93 -2.99
CA ILE A 134 -3.88 -0.76 -3.66
C ILE A 134 -4.79 0.44 -3.40
N PHE A 135 -4.18 1.55 -3.01
CA PHE A 135 -4.87 2.84 -2.90
C PHE A 135 -4.14 3.88 -3.72
N VAL A 136 -4.88 4.75 -4.38
CA VAL A 136 -4.32 5.92 -5.05
C VAL A 136 -4.88 7.16 -4.37
N LEU A 137 -3.99 8.02 -3.89
CA LEU A 137 -4.34 9.27 -3.24
C LEU A 137 -3.96 10.43 -4.14
N ASP A 138 -4.85 11.40 -4.28
CA ASP A 138 -4.52 12.64 -4.98
C ASP A 138 -3.77 13.62 -4.09
N ARG A 139 -3.45 14.79 -4.63
CA ARG A 139 -2.69 15.83 -3.92
C ARG A 139 -3.40 16.40 -2.70
N SER A 140 -4.73 16.26 -2.64
CA SER A 140 -5.54 16.72 -1.51
C SER A 140 -5.86 15.61 -0.50
N ASN A 141 -5.18 14.46 -0.60
CA ASN A 141 -5.39 13.30 0.26
C ASN A 141 -6.81 12.70 0.13
N THR A 142 -7.38 12.77 -1.08
CA THR A 142 -8.62 12.07 -1.39
C THR A 142 -8.29 10.76 -2.10
N VAL A 143 -8.95 9.68 -1.68
CA VAL A 143 -8.81 8.37 -2.33
C VAL A 143 -9.45 8.45 -3.71
N ARG A 144 -8.67 8.14 -4.76
CA ARG A 144 -9.15 8.10 -6.14
C ARG A 144 -9.33 6.68 -6.67
N HIS A 145 -8.69 5.72 -6.01
CA HIS A 145 -8.81 4.30 -6.33
C HIS A 145 -8.57 3.51 -5.06
N ALA A 146 -9.39 2.50 -4.82
CA ALA A 146 -9.21 1.56 -3.72
C ALA A 146 -9.53 0.16 -4.22
N GLU A 147 -8.58 -0.75 -4.08
CA GLU A 147 -8.77 -2.16 -4.40
C GLU A 147 -8.33 -3.02 -3.23
N TYR A 148 -9.24 -3.85 -2.74
CA TYR A 148 -8.94 -4.90 -1.77
C TYR A 148 -8.97 -6.22 -2.53
N VAL A 149 -7.79 -6.84 -2.74
CA VAL A 149 -7.70 -8.09 -3.49
C VAL A 149 -8.33 -9.21 -2.67
N LYS A 150 -9.34 -9.88 -3.22
CA LYS A 150 -10.14 -10.86 -2.48
C LYS A 150 -9.33 -12.04 -2.00
N GLU A 151 -8.42 -12.56 -2.84
CA GLU A 151 -7.52 -13.67 -2.48
C GLU A 151 -6.11 -13.11 -2.32
N VAL A 152 -5.53 -13.22 -1.13
CA VAL A 152 -4.23 -12.63 -0.79
C VAL A 152 -3.11 -13.08 -1.73
N ALA A 153 -3.20 -14.29 -2.27
CA ALA A 153 -2.21 -14.85 -3.19
C ALA A 153 -2.36 -14.37 -4.65
N GLU A 154 -3.39 -13.59 -4.98
CA GLU A 154 -3.62 -13.08 -6.33
C GLU A 154 -3.04 -11.69 -6.53
N HIS A 155 -2.77 -11.34 -7.81
CA HIS A 155 -2.29 -10.02 -8.19
C HIS A 155 -3.40 -8.98 -8.11
N PRO A 156 -3.07 -7.71 -7.78
CA PRO A 156 -4.00 -6.60 -7.95
C PRO A 156 -4.14 -6.23 -9.43
N ASN A 157 -5.09 -5.34 -9.72
CA ASN A 157 -5.23 -4.75 -11.06
C ASN A 157 -4.27 -3.57 -11.20
N TYR A 158 -3.06 -3.83 -11.70
CA TYR A 158 -2.02 -2.82 -11.87
C TYR A 158 -2.46 -1.68 -12.80
N ASP A 159 -3.10 -2.03 -13.93
CA ASP A 159 -3.50 -1.05 -14.94
C ASP A 159 -4.53 -0.07 -14.41
N ALA A 160 -5.48 -0.53 -13.59
CA ALA A 160 -6.48 0.33 -12.98
C ALA A 160 -5.84 1.33 -12.00
N ALA A 161 -4.89 0.87 -11.19
CA ALA A 161 -4.18 1.72 -10.25
C ALA A 161 -3.32 2.76 -10.98
N LEU A 162 -2.57 2.35 -11.99
CA LEU A 162 -1.72 3.23 -12.78
C LEU A 162 -2.54 4.25 -13.56
N SER A 163 -3.68 3.85 -14.13
CA SER A 163 -4.60 4.76 -14.81
C SER A 163 -5.16 5.81 -13.85
N ALA A 164 -5.58 5.40 -12.66
CA ALA A 164 -6.09 6.34 -11.65
C ALA A 164 -5.00 7.33 -11.22
N ALA A 165 -3.76 6.86 -11.07
CA ALA A 165 -2.63 7.72 -10.71
C ALA A 165 -2.31 8.74 -11.81
N ARG A 166 -2.31 8.32 -13.07
CA ARG A 166 -2.10 9.22 -14.22
C ARG A 166 -3.20 10.28 -14.28
N THR A 167 -4.45 9.88 -14.12
CA THR A 167 -5.59 10.80 -14.12
C THR A 167 -5.47 11.81 -12.99
N ALA A 168 -5.14 11.39 -11.79
CA ALA A 168 -4.97 12.27 -10.64
C ALA A 168 -3.79 13.22 -10.83
N ALA A 169 -2.69 12.76 -11.42
CA ALA A 169 -1.52 13.59 -11.69
C ALA A 169 -1.79 14.62 -12.80
N SER A 170 -2.59 14.28 -13.81
CA SER A 170 -2.97 15.17 -14.91
C SER A 170 -4.04 16.17 -14.50
N ALA A 171 -4.88 15.87 -13.52
CA ALA A 171 -5.84 16.78 -12.92
C ALA A 171 -5.05 17.83 -12.10
N ALA A 172 -4.28 18.62 -12.82
CA ALA A 172 -3.33 19.52 -12.25
C ALA A 172 -3.99 20.50 -11.29
N SER A 173 -3.44 20.62 -10.12
CA SER A 173 -3.44 21.88 -9.42
C SER A 173 -4.79 22.60 -9.30
N ALA A 174 -5.87 21.84 -9.30
CA ALA A 174 -7.09 22.47 -8.84
C ALA A 174 -7.03 22.66 -7.33
#